data_47c2695593e1309115454cd6cdc4d004
#
_entry.id   47c2695593e1309115454cd6cdc4d004
#
_cell.length_a   1.000
_cell.length_b   1.000
_cell.length_c   1.000
_cell.angle_alpha   90.00
_cell.angle_beta   90.00
_cell.angle_gamma   90.00
#
_symmetry.space_group_name_H-M   'P 1'
#
loop_
_entity.id
_entity.type
_entity.pdbx_description
1 polymer ?
#
loop_
_entity_poly.entity_id
_entity_poly.type
_entity_poly.pdbx_seq_one_letter_code
_entity_poly.pdbx_strand_id
1 'polypeptide(L)'
;MQNTMAIKQNTKVDEIKSQKPYFENGKISIFKEDILRINAIPENSVDLIITSPPYNVDIHYNSHADNLTYEDYLKFTQKWIKKCFDLAKKEGRFLLNIPLDKNKGGQKSVGADITKIAKDIGWKYHSTIIWNEGNISRRTAWGSYMSASAPYVIAPVELILVLYKDSWKKTGGSRKNDITKQEFMDWTNGVWTFPGQSKKGAGGHPAPFPVELPRRCIKLFSFIGDTVLDPFLGSGSTLIASYLYNRKGIGVDIDKDYCDIAIRRLQQEA
;
A
#
# COMPACT_ATOMS: atom_id res chain seq x y z
N MET A 1 40.02 -27.36 46.67
CA MET A 1 40.37 -26.29 45.70
C MET A 1 39.50 -26.53 44.49
N GLN A 2 38.38 -25.84 44.43
CA GLN A 2 37.44 -25.92 43.31
C GLN A 2 37.63 -24.64 42.46
N ASN A 3 38.10 -24.83 41.23
CA ASN A 3 38.26 -23.77 40.25
C ASN A 3 36.93 -23.56 39.49
N THR A 4 36.22 -22.50 39.79
CA THR A 4 35.02 -22.09 39.08
C THR A 4 35.45 -21.21 37.90
N MET A 5 35.42 -21.78 36.68
CA MET A 5 35.57 -21.01 35.44
C MET A 5 34.29 -20.22 35.17
N ALA A 6 34.38 -18.90 35.29
CA ALA A 6 33.32 -18.01 34.87
C ALA A 6 33.33 -17.88 33.32
N ILE A 7 32.26 -18.38 32.68
CA ILE A 7 32.01 -18.19 31.26
C ILE A 7 31.54 -16.75 31.07
N LYS A 8 32.40 -15.90 30.51
CA LYS A 8 32.01 -14.58 29.99
C LYS A 8 31.16 -14.77 28.74
N GLN A 9 29.87 -14.63 28.88
CA GLN A 9 28.98 -14.44 27.73
C GLN A 9 29.22 -13.04 27.13
N ASN A 10 29.95 -13.01 26.03
CA ASN A 10 30.03 -11.83 25.16
C ASN A 10 28.72 -11.69 24.38
N THR A 11 27.73 -11.01 24.93
CA THR A 11 26.60 -10.51 24.16
C THR A 11 27.10 -9.33 23.35
N LYS A 12 27.44 -9.57 22.07
CA LYS A 12 27.52 -8.52 21.06
C LYS A 12 26.11 -7.97 20.92
N VAL A 13 25.84 -6.84 21.54
CA VAL A 13 24.75 -5.95 21.16
C VAL A 13 25.17 -5.37 19.82
N ASP A 14 24.65 -5.93 18.73
CA ASP A 14 24.78 -5.32 17.43
C ASP A 14 24.14 -3.93 17.52
N GLU A 15 24.97 -2.87 17.44
CA GLU A 15 24.50 -1.50 17.28
C GLU A 15 23.60 -1.47 16.04
N ILE A 16 22.30 -1.34 16.26
CA ILE A 16 21.32 -1.10 15.19
C ILE A 16 21.69 0.25 14.61
N LYS A 17 22.52 0.26 13.53
CA LYS A 17 22.78 1.45 12.76
C LYS A 17 21.43 1.96 12.27
N SER A 18 21.02 3.13 12.75
CA SER A 18 19.83 3.80 12.29
C SER A 18 19.88 3.93 10.76
N GLN A 19 18.96 3.24 10.08
CA GLN A 19 18.85 3.34 8.63
C GLN A 19 18.49 4.78 8.28
N LYS A 20 19.35 5.44 7.49
CA LYS A 20 19.06 6.80 7.02
C LYS A 20 18.13 6.76 5.83
N PRO A 21 17.21 7.72 5.69
CA PRO A 21 16.40 7.83 4.49
C PRO A 21 17.28 8.07 3.25
N TYR A 22 16.90 7.51 2.13
CA TYR A 22 17.49 7.75 0.83
C TYR A 22 17.22 9.19 0.36
N PHE A 23 16.06 9.74 0.73
CA PHE A 23 15.65 11.13 0.51
C PHE A 23 14.82 11.63 1.70
N GLU A 24 15.01 12.91 2.07
CA GLU A 24 14.21 13.57 3.10
C GLU A 24 14.09 15.07 2.83
N ASN A 25 12.89 15.64 3.03
CA ASN A 25 12.63 17.09 2.90
C ASN A 25 11.83 17.69 4.06
N GLY A 26 11.93 17.09 5.25
CA GLY A 26 11.23 17.53 6.45
C GLY A 26 9.76 17.07 6.57
N LYS A 27 9.05 16.83 5.47
CA LYS A 27 7.70 16.24 5.47
C LYS A 27 7.68 14.83 4.90
N ILE A 28 8.54 14.53 3.95
CA ILE A 28 8.58 13.28 3.21
C ILE A 28 9.92 12.60 3.43
N SER A 29 9.89 11.32 3.76
CA SER A 29 11.08 10.47 3.85
C SER A 29 10.90 9.27 2.94
N ILE A 30 11.91 8.96 2.12
CA ILE A 30 11.93 7.80 1.22
C ILE A 30 13.08 6.89 1.64
N PHE A 31 12.80 5.62 1.82
CA PHE A 31 13.78 4.58 2.14
C PHE A 31 13.92 3.62 0.95
N LYS A 32 15.15 3.49 0.46
CA LYS A 32 15.49 2.43 -0.49
C LYS A 32 15.80 1.14 0.31
N GLU A 33 14.78 0.39 0.64
CA GLU A 33 14.88 -0.79 1.50
C GLU A 33 13.68 -1.74 1.27
N ASP A 34 13.83 -2.98 1.70
CA ASP A 34 12.72 -3.92 1.81
C ASP A 34 11.86 -3.57 3.04
N ILE A 35 10.55 -3.46 2.86
CA ILE A 35 9.62 -3.20 3.97
C ILE A 35 9.75 -4.23 5.10
N LEU A 36 10.14 -5.45 4.80
CA LEU A 36 10.35 -6.49 5.81
C LEU A 36 11.62 -6.27 6.64
N ARG A 37 12.58 -5.49 6.16
CA ARG A 37 13.88 -5.24 6.79
C ARG A 37 14.01 -3.85 7.40
N ILE A 38 13.07 -2.96 7.10
CA ILE A 38 13.16 -1.59 7.59
C ILE A 38 12.97 -1.52 9.11
N ASN A 39 13.90 -0.87 9.80
CA ASN A 39 13.88 -0.64 11.25
C ASN A 39 13.84 0.85 11.62
N ALA A 40 13.97 1.75 10.62
CA ALA A 40 13.94 3.19 10.82
C ALA A 40 12.55 3.74 11.14
N ILE A 41 11.49 2.98 10.85
CA ILE A 41 10.10 3.38 11.13
C ILE A 41 9.70 2.75 12.47
N PRO A 42 9.41 3.56 13.49
CA PRO A 42 9.01 3.02 14.79
C PRO A 42 7.67 2.28 14.73
N GLU A 43 7.52 1.25 15.54
CA GLU A 43 6.22 0.61 15.75
C GLU A 43 5.20 1.61 16.31
N ASN A 44 3.93 1.41 15.99
CA ASN A 44 2.82 2.25 16.45
C ASN A 44 3.00 3.75 16.13
N SER A 45 3.64 4.08 14.99
CA SER A 45 3.93 5.47 14.58
C SER A 45 3.11 5.96 13.38
N VAL A 46 2.52 5.06 12.60
CA VAL A 46 1.83 5.35 11.34
C VAL A 46 0.32 5.51 11.56
N ASP A 47 -0.25 6.62 11.07
CA ASP A 47 -1.68 6.93 11.19
C ASP A 47 -2.50 6.32 10.06
N LEU A 48 -1.92 6.23 8.85
CA LEU A 48 -2.58 5.76 7.65
C LEU A 48 -1.58 5.02 6.75
N ILE A 49 -1.93 3.85 6.28
CA ILE A 49 -1.16 3.12 5.27
C ILE A 49 -2.00 3.09 4.00
N ILE A 50 -1.40 3.46 2.87
CA ILE A 50 -2.02 3.39 1.54
C ILE A 50 -1.02 2.74 0.61
N THR A 51 -1.41 1.66 -0.07
CA THR A 51 -0.51 0.97 -0.97
C THR A 51 -1.23 0.12 -2.01
N SER A 52 -0.51 -0.16 -3.09
CA SER A 52 -0.83 -1.14 -4.12
C SER A 52 0.41 -2.03 -4.28
N PRO A 53 0.45 -3.21 -3.63
CA PRO A 53 1.59 -4.10 -3.71
C PRO A 53 1.70 -4.75 -5.09
N PRO A 54 2.80 -5.42 -5.43
CA PRO A 54 2.86 -6.27 -6.61
C PRO A 54 1.73 -7.31 -6.62
N TYR A 55 1.04 -7.49 -7.77
CA TYR A 55 -0.17 -8.31 -7.87
C TYR A 55 0.08 -9.76 -8.27
N ASN A 56 1.35 -10.12 -8.51
CA ASN A 56 1.74 -11.45 -9.01
C ASN A 56 1.02 -11.83 -10.33
N VAL A 57 1.00 -10.90 -11.28
CA VAL A 57 0.37 -11.03 -12.59
C VAL A 57 1.37 -10.98 -13.75
N ASP A 58 2.62 -11.36 -13.49
CA ASP A 58 3.77 -11.36 -14.42
C ASP A 58 4.10 -9.94 -14.95
N ILE A 59 3.97 -8.92 -14.13
CA ILE A 59 4.49 -7.60 -14.45
C ILE A 59 6.01 -7.62 -14.28
N HIS A 60 6.73 -7.15 -15.28
CA HIS A 60 8.18 -7.02 -15.19
C HIS A 60 8.53 -5.76 -14.37
N TYR A 61 8.82 -5.96 -13.08
CA TYR A 61 9.46 -4.97 -12.23
C TYR A 61 10.98 -5.11 -12.31
N ASN A 62 11.72 -4.01 -12.11
CA ASN A 62 13.19 -4.05 -12.22
C ASN A 62 13.84 -4.97 -11.16
N SER A 63 13.33 -4.95 -9.94
CA SER A 63 13.96 -5.60 -8.77
C SER A 63 13.10 -6.67 -8.10
N HIS A 64 11.94 -7.01 -8.68
CA HIS A 64 11.03 -7.99 -8.11
C HIS A 64 10.47 -8.93 -9.19
N ALA A 65 10.54 -10.23 -8.94
CA ALA A 65 9.92 -11.25 -9.80
C ALA A 65 8.44 -11.41 -9.43
N ASP A 66 7.53 -10.93 -10.28
CA ASP A 66 6.06 -10.95 -10.06
C ASP A 66 5.42 -12.25 -10.60
N ASN A 67 6.11 -13.38 -10.37
CA ASN A 67 5.74 -14.71 -10.90
C ASN A 67 5.82 -15.84 -9.86
N LEU A 68 5.60 -15.51 -8.61
CA LEU A 68 5.54 -16.48 -7.53
C LEU A 68 4.38 -17.47 -7.71
N THR A 69 4.49 -18.66 -7.11
CA THR A 69 3.30 -19.49 -6.93
C THR A 69 2.26 -18.72 -6.12
N TYR A 70 0.97 -18.99 -6.32
CA TYR A 70 -0.07 -18.25 -5.59
C TYR A 70 0.05 -18.42 -4.07
N GLU A 71 0.46 -19.59 -3.63
CA GLU A 71 0.71 -19.88 -2.22
C GLU A 71 1.87 -19.04 -1.65
N ASP A 72 2.99 -18.95 -2.37
CA ASP A 72 4.13 -18.16 -1.94
C ASP A 72 3.84 -16.67 -1.97
N TYR A 73 3.04 -16.21 -2.95
CA TYR A 73 2.50 -14.86 -2.97
C TYR A 73 1.67 -14.54 -1.72
N LEU A 74 0.78 -15.44 -1.31
CA LEU A 74 0.00 -15.25 -0.09
C LEU A 74 0.87 -15.27 1.18
N LYS A 75 1.90 -16.13 1.24
CA LYS A 75 2.88 -16.14 2.35
C LYS A 75 3.67 -14.84 2.43
N PHE A 76 4.12 -14.31 1.28
CA PHE A 76 4.78 -13.00 1.21
C PHE A 76 3.84 -11.89 1.65
N THR A 77 2.60 -11.91 1.17
CA THR A 77 1.55 -10.95 1.52
C THR A 77 1.28 -10.94 3.03
N GLN A 78 1.20 -12.09 3.66
CA GLN A 78 1.03 -12.21 5.11
C GLN A 78 2.16 -11.51 5.89
N LYS A 79 3.41 -11.66 5.44
CA LYS A 79 4.58 -11.06 6.13
C LYS A 79 4.55 -9.54 6.11
N TRP A 80 4.35 -8.93 4.93
CA TRP A 80 4.37 -7.48 4.85
C TRP A 80 3.09 -6.83 5.43
N ILE A 81 1.93 -7.47 5.36
CA ILE A 81 0.71 -7.00 6.04
C ILE A 81 0.92 -7.03 7.58
N LYS A 82 1.60 -8.07 8.10
CA LYS A 82 1.97 -8.12 9.52
C LYS A 82 2.90 -6.98 9.90
N LYS A 83 3.93 -6.70 9.08
CA LYS A 83 4.82 -5.56 9.30
C LYS A 83 4.04 -4.24 9.33
N CYS A 84 3.12 -4.03 8.39
CA CYS A 84 2.23 -2.87 8.38
C CYS A 84 1.38 -2.77 9.67
N PHE A 85 0.89 -3.90 10.18
CA PHE A 85 0.14 -3.95 11.44
C PHE A 85 0.98 -3.46 12.62
N ASP A 86 2.24 -3.88 12.70
CA ASP A 86 3.14 -3.48 13.78
C ASP A 86 3.47 -1.98 13.73
N LEU A 87 3.66 -1.43 12.53
CA LEU A 87 3.94 -0.02 12.32
C LEU A 87 2.72 0.88 12.58
N ALA A 88 1.50 0.38 12.38
CA ALA A 88 0.28 1.17 12.53
C ALA A 88 -0.02 1.51 13.99
N LYS A 89 -0.46 2.74 14.25
CA LYS A 89 -1.03 3.15 15.55
C LYS A 89 -2.30 2.35 15.88
N LYS A 90 -2.73 2.37 17.14
CA LYS A 90 -4.00 1.74 17.57
C LYS A 90 -5.22 2.22 16.75
N GLU A 91 -5.28 3.50 16.43
CA GLU A 91 -6.30 4.10 15.56
C GLU A 91 -5.88 4.12 14.08
N GLY A 92 -4.79 3.42 13.75
CA GLY A 92 -4.22 3.35 12.41
C GLY A 92 -5.15 2.66 11.43
N ARG A 93 -5.19 3.18 10.19
CA ARG A 93 -6.01 2.65 9.10
C ARG A 93 -5.11 2.12 8.00
N PHE A 94 -5.59 1.13 7.29
CA PHE A 94 -4.88 0.52 6.18
C PHE A 94 -5.80 0.43 4.97
N LEU A 95 -5.44 1.11 3.90
CA LEU A 95 -6.14 1.15 2.63
C LEU A 95 -5.30 0.41 1.60
N LEU A 96 -5.78 -0.76 1.23
CA LEU A 96 -5.06 -1.67 0.35
C LEU A 96 -5.75 -1.77 -0.99
N ASN A 97 -5.11 -1.23 -2.04
CA ASN A 97 -5.59 -1.32 -3.40
C ASN A 97 -5.08 -2.61 -4.05
N ILE A 98 -6.00 -3.46 -4.50
CA ILE A 98 -5.72 -4.77 -5.10
C ILE A 98 -6.76 -5.10 -6.18
N PRO A 99 -6.44 -5.98 -7.14
CA PRO A 99 -7.43 -6.46 -8.09
C PRO A 99 -8.51 -7.28 -7.37
N LEU A 100 -9.72 -7.26 -7.92
CA LEU A 100 -10.81 -8.10 -7.43
C LEU A 100 -10.46 -9.57 -7.55
N ASP A 101 -10.00 -9.97 -8.75
CA ASP A 101 -9.72 -11.36 -9.10
C ASP A 101 -8.41 -11.48 -9.87
N LYS A 102 -7.80 -12.67 -9.81
CA LYS A 102 -6.69 -13.08 -10.68
C LYS A 102 -7.18 -14.14 -11.65
N ASN A 103 -7.25 -13.79 -12.94
CA ASN A 103 -7.75 -14.68 -13.97
C ASN A 103 -6.64 -15.50 -14.64
N LYS A 104 -5.38 -15.07 -14.57
CA LYS A 104 -4.25 -15.78 -15.16
C LYS A 104 -3.82 -16.95 -14.26
N GLY A 105 -3.79 -18.15 -14.80
CA GLY A 105 -3.44 -19.36 -14.07
C GLY A 105 -4.54 -19.88 -13.13
N GLY A 106 -5.81 -19.61 -13.45
CA GLY A 106 -6.99 -20.06 -12.72
C GLY A 106 -7.72 -18.93 -11.98
N GLN A 107 -9.01 -19.12 -11.74
CA GLN A 107 -9.87 -18.17 -11.05
C GLN A 107 -9.49 -18.11 -9.56
N LYS A 108 -8.95 -16.98 -9.11
CA LYS A 108 -8.59 -16.73 -7.71
C LYS A 108 -9.23 -15.43 -7.24
N SER A 109 -9.98 -15.48 -6.16
CA SER A 109 -10.54 -14.29 -5.52
C SER A 109 -9.50 -13.64 -4.60
N VAL A 110 -8.58 -12.89 -5.20
CA VAL A 110 -7.46 -12.24 -4.49
C VAL A 110 -7.95 -11.33 -3.38
N GLY A 111 -9.02 -10.58 -3.63
CA GLY A 111 -9.62 -9.70 -2.62
C GLY A 111 -10.11 -10.46 -1.38
N ALA A 112 -10.74 -11.63 -1.55
CA ALA A 112 -11.20 -12.45 -0.44
C ALA A 112 -10.03 -13.06 0.35
N ASP A 113 -9.04 -13.63 -0.33
CA ASP A 113 -7.90 -14.28 0.32
C ASP A 113 -7.05 -13.28 1.11
N ILE A 114 -6.76 -12.11 0.54
CA ILE A 114 -6.01 -11.06 1.24
C ILE A 114 -6.81 -10.48 2.41
N THR A 115 -8.12 -10.30 2.25
CA THR A 115 -8.99 -9.86 3.36
C THR A 115 -8.93 -10.86 4.53
N LYS A 116 -8.97 -12.17 4.22
CA LYS A 116 -8.83 -13.20 5.25
C LYS A 116 -7.47 -13.12 5.95
N ILE A 117 -6.38 -13.04 5.20
CA ILE A 117 -5.02 -12.89 5.75
C ILE A 117 -4.92 -11.67 6.67
N ALA A 118 -5.42 -10.52 6.23
CA ALA A 118 -5.39 -9.31 7.05
C ALA A 118 -6.16 -9.48 8.37
N LYS A 119 -7.33 -10.10 8.33
CA LYS A 119 -8.13 -10.39 9.54
C LYS A 119 -7.45 -11.39 10.47
N ASP A 120 -6.82 -12.42 9.93
CA ASP A 120 -6.08 -13.42 10.73
C ASP A 120 -4.86 -12.80 11.44
N ILE A 121 -4.25 -11.74 10.87
CA ILE A 121 -3.18 -10.95 11.50
C ILE A 121 -3.71 -10.07 12.64
N GLY A 122 -4.97 -9.66 12.59
CA GLY A 122 -5.60 -8.79 13.60
C GLY A 122 -6.21 -7.49 13.05
N TRP A 123 -6.05 -7.21 11.75
CA TRP A 123 -6.75 -6.08 11.13
C TRP A 123 -8.26 -6.30 11.18
N LYS A 124 -8.99 -5.26 11.49
CA LYS A 124 -10.46 -5.26 11.46
C LYS A 124 -10.94 -4.69 10.13
N TYR A 125 -11.86 -5.41 9.49
CA TYR A 125 -12.48 -4.96 8.24
C TYR A 125 -13.54 -3.90 8.52
N HIS A 126 -13.50 -2.79 7.78
CA HIS A 126 -14.53 -1.76 7.83
C HIS A 126 -15.43 -1.79 6.60
N SER A 127 -14.83 -1.64 5.42
CA SER A 127 -15.57 -1.56 4.14
C SER A 127 -14.63 -1.85 2.97
N THR A 128 -15.22 -1.91 1.78
CA THR A 128 -14.49 -1.98 0.51
C THR A 128 -14.99 -0.86 -0.40
N ILE A 129 -14.07 -0.14 -1.02
CA ILE A 129 -14.36 0.79 -2.09
C ILE A 129 -14.00 0.11 -3.40
N ILE A 130 -14.88 0.21 -4.40
CA ILE A 130 -14.64 -0.28 -5.76
C ILE A 130 -14.09 0.88 -6.58
N TRP A 131 -12.89 0.72 -7.12
CA TRP A 131 -12.35 1.67 -8.07
C TRP A 131 -12.52 1.15 -9.49
N ASN A 132 -13.33 1.89 -10.26
CA ASN A 132 -13.54 1.67 -11.68
C ASN A 132 -12.73 2.70 -12.47
N GLU A 133 -11.71 2.25 -13.20
CA GLU A 133 -10.90 3.13 -14.03
C GLU A 133 -11.62 3.72 -15.24
N GLY A 134 -12.87 3.32 -15.48
CA GLY A 134 -13.62 3.73 -16.69
C GLY A 134 -13.08 3.11 -17.99
N ASN A 135 -12.17 2.16 -17.87
CA ASN A 135 -11.36 1.56 -18.95
C ASN A 135 -11.98 0.27 -19.51
N ILE A 136 -13.29 0.11 -19.36
CA ILE A 136 -14.01 -1.13 -19.70
C ILE A 136 -14.12 -1.34 -21.22
N SER A 137 -13.50 -0.50 -22.04
CA SER A 137 -13.65 -0.56 -23.47
C SER A 137 -13.05 -1.85 -24.07
N ARG A 138 -13.90 -2.69 -24.62
CA ARG A 138 -13.57 -3.70 -25.65
C ARG A 138 -12.66 -4.85 -25.21
N ARG A 139 -12.74 -5.32 -23.96
CA ARG A 139 -12.17 -6.62 -23.66
C ARG A 139 -13.07 -7.67 -24.28
N THR A 140 -12.51 -8.42 -25.22
CA THR A 140 -13.17 -9.57 -25.80
C THR A 140 -13.51 -10.56 -24.70
N ALA A 141 -14.78 -10.96 -24.62
CA ALA A 141 -15.17 -12.03 -23.72
C ALA A 141 -14.36 -13.29 -24.07
N TRP A 142 -13.67 -13.82 -23.12
CA TRP A 142 -12.90 -15.06 -23.27
C TRP A 142 -13.71 -16.23 -22.77
N GLY A 143 -13.35 -17.43 -23.20
CA GLY A 143 -14.10 -18.64 -22.90
C GLY A 143 -14.99 -19.05 -24.07
N SER A 144 -16.10 -19.73 -23.79
CA SER A 144 -17.04 -20.13 -24.83
C SER A 144 -17.84 -18.95 -25.35
N TYR A 145 -17.50 -18.45 -26.54
CA TYR A 145 -18.23 -17.37 -27.19
C TYR A 145 -19.68 -17.80 -27.52
N MET A 146 -20.64 -16.98 -27.08
CA MET A 146 -22.08 -17.22 -27.26
C MET A 146 -22.58 -18.59 -26.77
N SER A 147 -21.90 -19.20 -25.82
CA SER A 147 -22.27 -20.49 -25.22
C SER A 147 -22.19 -20.45 -23.70
N ALA A 148 -23.16 -21.04 -23.05
CA ALA A 148 -23.17 -21.19 -21.58
C ALA A 148 -22.18 -22.25 -21.09
N SER A 149 -21.45 -22.93 -21.98
CA SER A 149 -20.58 -24.04 -21.59
C SER A 149 -19.41 -23.63 -20.71
N ALA A 150 -18.76 -22.49 -21.00
CA ALA A 150 -17.64 -21.97 -20.21
C ALA A 150 -17.36 -20.47 -20.45
N PRO A 151 -18.32 -19.57 -20.26
CA PRO A 151 -18.10 -18.14 -20.45
C PRO A 151 -17.21 -17.57 -19.33
N TYR A 152 -16.32 -16.61 -19.65
CA TYR A 152 -15.59 -15.84 -18.65
C TYR A 152 -16.30 -14.52 -18.34
N VAL A 153 -16.44 -14.25 -17.05
CA VAL A 153 -16.86 -12.93 -16.55
C VAL A 153 -15.60 -12.21 -16.04
N ILE A 154 -15.34 -11.03 -16.58
CA ILE A 154 -14.20 -10.20 -16.20
C ILE A 154 -14.76 -8.94 -15.52
N ALA A 155 -14.34 -8.67 -14.29
CA ALA A 155 -14.61 -7.43 -13.58
C ALA A 155 -13.35 -6.55 -13.60
N PRO A 156 -13.24 -5.56 -14.53
CA PRO A 156 -12.06 -4.71 -14.66
C PRO A 156 -12.08 -3.59 -13.62
N VAL A 157 -12.16 -3.96 -12.36
CA VAL A 157 -12.19 -3.05 -11.21
C VAL A 157 -11.13 -3.46 -10.21
N GLU A 158 -10.67 -2.50 -9.43
CA GLU A 158 -9.83 -2.75 -8.27
C GLU A 158 -10.62 -2.52 -6.98
N LEU A 159 -10.18 -3.17 -5.91
CA LEU A 159 -10.74 -3.02 -4.59
C LEU A 159 -9.78 -2.19 -3.73
N ILE A 160 -10.31 -1.22 -3.01
CA ILE A 160 -9.59 -0.58 -1.93
C ILE A 160 -10.19 -1.12 -0.64
N LEU A 161 -9.50 -2.08 -0.02
CA LEU A 161 -9.89 -2.62 1.28
C LEU A 161 -9.62 -1.58 2.36
N VAL A 162 -10.65 -1.22 3.11
CA VAL A 162 -10.54 -0.27 4.23
C VAL A 162 -10.50 -1.06 5.53
N LEU A 163 -9.33 -1.10 6.14
CA LEU A 163 -9.05 -1.84 7.36
C LEU A 163 -8.60 -0.89 8.47
N TYR A 164 -8.70 -1.32 9.71
CA TYR A 164 -8.20 -0.57 10.87
C TYR A 164 -7.64 -1.52 11.94
N LYS A 165 -6.74 -1.03 12.81
CA LYS A 165 -6.07 -1.86 13.80
C LYS A 165 -6.96 -2.17 15.00
N ASP A 166 -7.19 -1.24 15.89
CA ASP A 166 -7.95 -1.50 17.13
C ASP A 166 -9.25 -0.72 17.18
N SER A 167 -9.22 0.58 16.89
CA SER A 167 -10.37 1.48 16.93
C SER A 167 -10.58 2.15 15.57
N TRP A 168 -11.82 2.06 15.07
CA TRP A 168 -12.23 2.80 13.87
C TRP A 168 -12.31 4.31 14.13
N LYS A 169 -12.82 4.69 15.30
CA LYS A 169 -12.94 6.10 15.68
C LYS A 169 -11.56 6.63 16.05
N LYS A 170 -11.06 7.59 15.24
CA LYS A 170 -9.85 8.34 15.56
C LYS A 170 -10.17 9.47 16.53
N THR A 171 -9.34 9.62 17.55
CA THR A 171 -9.45 10.76 18.48
C THR A 171 -8.96 12.02 17.78
N GLY A 172 -9.90 12.87 17.34
CA GLY A 172 -9.60 14.12 16.62
C GLY A 172 -8.91 15.16 17.49
N GLY A 173 -9.46 15.42 18.65
CA GLY A 173 -9.00 16.53 19.50
C GLY A 173 -9.00 17.85 18.72
N SER A 174 -7.87 18.56 18.73
CA SER A 174 -7.65 19.80 17.96
C SER A 174 -7.14 19.59 16.53
N ARG A 175 -7.03 18.34 16.06
CA ARG A 175 -6.55 18.04 14.71
C ARG A 175 -7.53 18.53 13.64
N LYS A 176 -7.00 19.07 12.54
CA LYS A 176 -7.79 19.70 11.48
C LYS A 176 -8.08 18.73 10.35
N ASN A 177 -9.27 18.89 9.75
CA ASN A 177 -9.68 18.26 8.51
C ASN A 177 -9.58 19.25 7.36
N ASP A 178 -9.35 18.74 6.15
CA ASP A 178 -9.31 19.50 4.89
C ASP A 178 -10.27 18.96 3.85
N ILE A 179 -11.15 18.03 4.23
CA ILE A 179 -12.19 17.51 3.35
C ILE A 179 -13.38 18.48 3.31
N THR A 180 -13.86 18.80 2.11
CA THR A 180 -15.07 19.60 1.92
C THR A 180 -16.33 18.76 2.09
N LYS A 181 -17.48 19.41 2.30
CA LYS A 181 -18.76 18.72 2.36
C LYS A 181 -19.06 17.93 1.08
N GLN A 182 -18.77 18.51 -0.08
CA GLN A 182 -19.02 17.83 -1.37
C GLN A 182 -18.11 16.60 -1.52
N GLU A 183 -16.80 16.75 -1.30
CA GLU A 183 -15.86 15.62 -1.33
C GLU A 183 -16.28 14.49 -0.38
N PHE A 184 -16.74 14.84 0.84
CA PHE A 184 -17.20 13.84 1.80
C PHE A 184 -18.41 13.09 1.27
N MET A 185 -19.42 13.80 0.77
CA MET A 185 -20.64 13.18 0.24
C MET A 185 -20.37 12.29 -0.98
N ASP A 186 -19.48 12.73 -1.88
CA ASP A 186 -19.16 12.00 -3.11
C ASP A 186 -18.29 10.78 -2.82
N TRP A 187 -17.31 10.91 -1.91
CA TRP A 187 -16.30 9.86 -1.71
C TRP A 187 -16.65 8.82 -0.65
N THR A 188 -17.63 9.10 0.21
CA THR A 188 -18.22 8.07 1.08
C THR A 188 -19.14 7.11 0.34
N ASN A 189 -19.45 7.41 -0.95
CA ASN A 189 -20.02 6.42 -1.86
C ASN A 189 -18.94 5.38 -2.21
N GLY A 190 -19.21 4.13 -1.96
CA GLY A 190 -18.26 3.02 -2.11
C GLY A 190 -17.89 2.64 -3.55
N VAL A 191 -18.28 3.44 -4.56
CA VAL A 191 -17.88 3.25 -5.97
C VAL A 191 -17.24 4.53 -6.49
N TRP A 192 -15.96 4.45 -6.80
CA TRP A 192 -15.21 5.55 -7.38
C TRP A 192 -14.95 5.30 -8.86
N THR A 193 -15.24 6.28 -9.71
CA THR A 193 -14.95 6.21 -11.14
C THR A 193 -14.05 7.38 -11.51
N PHE A 194 -12.80 7.09 -11.85
CA PHE A 194 -11.84 8.04 -12.42
C PHE A 194 -10.73 7.27 -13.15
N PRO A 195 -10.08 7.91 -14.17
CA PRO A 195 -9.08 7.25 -15.00
C PRO A 195 -7.86 6.76 -14.19
N GLY A 196 -7.30 5.63 -14.61
CA GLY A 196 -6.00 5.15 -14.19
C GLY A 196 -4.84 6.06 -14.67
N GLN A 197 -3.64 5.75 -14.22
CA GLN A 197 -2.43 6.49 -14.59
C GLN A 197 -1.68 5.76 -15.71
N SER A 198 -1.27 6.49 -16.75
CA SER A 198 -0.42 5.91 -17.79
C SER A 198 1.03 5.71 -17.31
N LYS A 199 1.72 4.68 -17.83
CA LYS A 199 3.13 4.45 -17.58
C LYS A 199 4.00 5.68 -17.88
N LYS A 200 3.75 6.36 -19.00
CA LYS A 200 4.47 7.57 -19.39
C LYS A 200 4.29 8.70 -18.39
N GLY A 201 3.07 8.92 -17.91
CA GLY A 201 2.76 9.96 -16.92
C GLY A 201 3.29 9.66 -15.52
N ALA A 202 3.71 8.41 -15.26
CA ALA A 202 4.29 7.97 -13.99
C ALA A 202 5.81 7.72 -14.08
N GLY A 203 6.51 8.35 -15.03
CA GLY A 203 7.96 8.24 -15.17
C GLY A 203 8.47 6.87 -15.61
N GLY A 204 7.60 6.02 -16.20
CA GLY A 204 7.96 4.69 -16.68
C GLY A 204 7.60 3.53 -15.73
N HIS A 205 7.06 3.81 -14.55
CA HIS A 205 6.60 2.74 -13.63
C HIS A 205 5.54 1.85 -14.31
N PRO A 206 5.65 0.51 -14.22
CA PRO A 206 4.82 -0.41 -15.03
C PRO A 206 3.33 -0.42 -14.64
N ALA A 207 3.01 -0.22 -13.35
CA ALA A 207 1.65 -0.30 -12.82
C ALA A 207 1.39 0.85 -11.80
N PRO A 208 1.35 2.11 -12.25
CA PRO A 208 1.10 3.22 -11.34
C PRO A 208 -0.39 3.43 -11.11
N PHE A 209 -0.80 3.82 -9.92
CA PHE A 209 -2.10 4.43 -9.69
C PHE A 209 -2.01 5.96 -9.68
N PRO A 210 -3.10 6.69 -10.05
CA PRO A 210 -3.09 8.15 -10.11
C PRO A 210 -3.06 8.77 -8.71
N VAL A 211 -2.57 10.00 -8.60
CA VAL A 211 -2.54 10.78 -7.34
C VAL A 211 -3.94 10.98 -6.74
N GLU A 212 -4.99 10.94 -7.57
CA GLU A 212 -6.39 11.06 -7.14
C GLU A 212 -6.81 9.95 -6.17
N LEU A 213 -6.31 8.72 -6.32
CA LEU A 213 -6.62 7.61 -5.41
C LEU A 213 -6.14 7.92 -3.98
N PRO A 214 -4.83 8.12 -3.73
CA PRO A 214 -4.37 8.46 -2.38
C PRO A 214 -4.85 9.82 -1.90
N ARG A 215 -5.14 10.80 -2.77
CA ARG A 215 -5.79 12.06 -2.40
C ARG A 215 -7.11 11.82 -1.66
N ARG A 216 -8.01 11.03 -2.24
CA ARG A 216 -9.30 10.68 -1.61
C ARG A 216 -9.10 9.93 -0.31
N CYS A 217 -8.22 8.94 -0.32
CA CYS A 217 -7.89 8.15 0.86
C CYS A 217 -7.35 9.03 2.01
N ILE A 218 -6.41 9.92 1.73
CA ILE A 218 -5.79 10.81 2.72
C ILE A 218 -6.84 11.74 3.34
N LYS A 219 -7.64 12.42 2.52
CA LYS A 219 -8.62 13.38 3.01
C LYS A 219 -9.78 12.73 3.78
N LEU A 220 -10.20 11.51 3.41
CA LEU A 220 -11.24 10.76 4.11
C LEU A 220 -10.76 10.13 5.41
N PHE A 221 -9.51 9.67 5.46
CA PHE A 221 -9.08 8.73 6.50
C PHE A 221 -7.92 9.22 7.36
N SER A 222 -7.44 10.46 7.17
CA SER A 222 -6.40 11.07 8.01
C SER A 222 -6.68 12.53 8.32
N PHE A 223 -6.09 13.04 9.40
CA PHE A 223 -6.04 14.46 9.72
C PHE A 223 -4.81 15.13 9.11
N ILE A 224 -4.84 16.45 8.98
CA ILE A 224 -3.64 17.25 8.65
C ILE A 224 -2.55 16.96 9.66
N GLY A 225 -1.33 16.69 9.19
CA GLY A 225 -0.15 16.37 10.00
C GLY A 225 -0.01 14.89 10.39
N ASP A 226 -1.01 14.03 10.09
CA ASP A 226 -0.90 12.59 10.27
C ASP A 226 0.23 12.00 9.41
N THR A 227 0.79 10.88 9.87
CA THR A 227 1.84 10.13 9.14
C THR A 227 1.22 9.09 8.23
N VAL A 228 1.53 9.18 6.93
CA VAL A 228 1.10 8.25 5.87
C VAL A 228 2.27 7.40 5.43
N LEU A 229 2.09 6.08 5.35
CA LEU A 229 3.10 5.13 4.86
C LEU A 229 2.63 4.49 3.56
N ASP A 230 3.54 4.42 2.58
CA ASP A 230 3.43 3.53 1.43
C ASP A 230 4.60 2.53 1.45
N PRO A 231 4.34 1.25 1.79
CA PRO A 231 5.37 0.22 1.86
C PRO A 231 5.83 -0.32 0.50
N PHE A 232 5.19 0.09 -0.61
CA PHE A 232 5.53 -0.23 -2.00
C PHE A 232 5.43 1.04 -2.84
N LEU A 233 6.34 1.98 -2.58
CA LEU A 233 6.28 3.36 -3.05
C LEU A 233 6.07 3.53 -4.56
N GLY A 234 6.73 2.68 -5.36
CA GLY A 234 6.68 2.76 -6.82
C GLY A 234 6.96 4.17 -7.33
N SER A 235 6.03 4.73 -8.11
CA SER A 235 6.17 6.08 -8.68
C SER A 235 5.86 7.24 -7.72
N GLY A 236 5.54 6.96 -6.44
CA GLY A 236 5.40 7.97 -5.38
C GLY A 236 4.07 8.70 -5.30
N SER A 237 2.99 8.22 -5.95
CA SER A 237 1.69 8.90 -5.94
C SER A 237 1.13 9.17 -4.54
N THR A 238 1.35 8.23 -3.59
CA THR A 238 0.95 8.38 -2.18
C THR A 238 1.71 9.52 -1.49
N LEU A 239 3.02 9.64 -1.75
CA LEU A 239 3.82 10.70 -1.13
C LEU A 239 3.55 12.07 -1.73
N ILE A 240 3.28 12.15 -3.03
CA ILE A 240 2.84 13.40 -3.68
C ILE A 240 1.54 13.88 -3.03
N ALA A 241 0.54 13.00 -2.89
CA ALA A 241 -0.71 13.34 -2.22
C ALA A 241 -0.48 13.74 -0.74
N SER A 242 0.40 13.02 -0.02
CA SER A 242 0.74 13.35 1.37
C SER A 242 1.34 14.76 1.50
N TYR A 243 2.26 15.11 0.61
CA TYR A 243 2.89 16.42 0.58
C TYR A 243 1.89 17.54 0.28
N LEU A 244 1.09 17.40 -0.79
CA LEU A 244 0.10 18.39 -1.24
C LEU A 244 -0.98 18.65 -0.19
N TYR A 245 -1.39 17.63 0.56
CA TYR A 245 -2.44 17.73 1.58
C TYR A 245 -1.90 17.82 3.03
N ASN A 246 -0.64 18.24 3.20
CA ASN A 246 -0.03 18.51 4.50
C ASN A 246 -0.05 17.32 5.47
N ARG A 247 0.22 16.11 4.96
CA ARG A 247 0.55 14.94 5.78
C ARG A 247 2.07 14.71 5.73
N LYS A 248 2.59 14.01 6.76
CA LYS A 248 3.94 13.46 6.70
C LYS A 248 3.88 12.17 5.89
N GLY A 249 4.78 12.00 4.94
CA GLY A 249 4.81 10.82 4.08
C GLY A 249 6.07 10.00 4.29
N ILE A 250 5.92 8.69 4.40
CA ILE A 250 7.01 7.72 4.42
C ILE A 250 6.79 6.76 3.26
N GLY A 251 7.80 6.62 2.40
CA GLY A 251 7.80 5.68 1.28
C GLY A 251 8.92 4.68 1.40
N VAL A 252 8.64 3.42 1.09
CA VAL A 252 9.64 2.34 1.08
C VAL A 252 9.59 1.65 -0.27
N ASP A 253 10.72 1.47 -0.92
CA ASP A 253 10.85 0.68 -2.13
C ASP A 253 12.24 0.03 -2.20
N ILE A 254 12.32 -1.18 -2.71
CA ILE A 254 13.58 -1.89 -2.91
C ILE A 254 14.34 -1.36 -4.13
N ASP A 255 13.62 -0.78 -5.08
CA ASP A 255 14.15 -0.35 -6.37
C ASP A 255 14.61 1.11 -6.33
N LYS A 256 15.89 1.31 -6.65
CA LYS A 256 16.49 2.65 -6.69
C LYS A 256 15.83 3.55 -7.74
N ASP A 257 15.52 3.01 -8.91
CA ASP A 257 14.98 3.79 -10.02
C ASP A 257 13.58 4.28 -9.70
N TYR A 258 12.77 3.46 -8.99
CA TYR A 258 11.46 3.88 -8.51
C TYR A 258 11.56 4.94 -7.42
N CYS A 259 12.51 4.82 -6.50
CA CYS A 259 12.80 5.89 -5.53
C CYS A 259 13.16 7.20 -6.25
N ASP A 260 14.03 7.15 -7.26
CA ASP A 260 14.43 8.33 -8.03
C ASP A 260 13.28 8.93 -8.84
N ILE A 261 12.39 8.10 -9.40
CA ILE A 261 11.17 8.55 -10.07
C ILE A 261 10.26 9.28 -9.08
N ALA A 262 10.03 8.70 -7.91
CA ALA A 262 9.20 9.30 -6.87
C ALA A 262 9.75 10.65 -6.41
N ILE A 263 11.07 10.77 -6.22
CA ILE A 263 11.73 12.04 -5.85
C ILE A 263 11.53 13.09 -6.93
N ARG A 264 11.81 12.77 -8.20
CA ARG A 264 11.64 13.73 -9.31
C ARG A 264 10.20 14.22 -9.42
N ARG A 265 9.22 13.30 -9.33
CA ARG A 265 7.79 13.66 -9.37
C ARG A 265 7.40 14.54 -8.19
N LEU A 266 7.86 14.20 -7.00
CA LEU A 266 7.59 15.02 -5.81
C LEU A 266 8.17 16.43 -5.94
N GLN A 267 9.37 16.59 -6.50
CA GLN A 267 9.99 17.90 -6.73
C GLN A 267 9.28 18.74 -7.79
N GLN A 268 8.56 18.13 -8.72
CA GLN A 268 7.77 18.84 -9.73
C GLN A 268 6.43 19.36 -9.16
N GLU A 269 5.93 18.77 -8.08
CA GLU A 269 4.66 19.13 -7.43
C GLU A 269 4.87 20.01 -6.19
N ALA A 270 6.14 20.15 -5.72
CA ALA A 270 6.52 20.94 -4.56
C ALA A 270 6.83 22.39 -4.94
#